data_5d44fa0ecac42be2ff0a0bd4b7b59376
#
_entry.id   5d44fa0ecac42be2ff0a0bd4b7b59376
#
_cell.length_a   1.000
_cell.length_b   1.000
_cell.length_c   1.000
_cell.angle_alpha   90.00
_cell.angle_beta   90.00
_cell.angle_gamma   90.00
#
_symmetry.space_group_name_H-M   'P 1'
#
loop_
_entity.id
_entity.type
_entity.pdbx_description
1 polymer ?
#
loop_
_entity_poly.entity_id
_entity_poly.type
_entity_poly.pdbx_seq_one_letter_code
_entity_poly.pdbx_strand_id
1 'polypeptide(L)'
;IILHHLVCLLALLRPLMYPEEAFVVGVVGIVEIDTSLLTIRRLIPRTSFIYPTINDMYHASNILIRVGYESCMTLFLSYFYAHESIYTKLHILGCQYFINIFSCGICALTYSKKNPALKDN
;
A
#
# COMPACT_ATOMS: atom_id res chain seq x y z
N ILE A 1 -6.37 -10.80 -1.69
CA ILE A 1 -5.83 -10.64 -0.32
C ILE A 1 -4.67 -11.63 -0.10
N ILE A 2 -4.86 -12.95 -0.22
CA ILE A 2 -3.81 -13.96 0.03
C ILE A 2 -2.56 -13.72 -0.82
N LEU A 3 -2.73 -13.47 -2.12
CA LEU A 3 -1.62 -13.20 -3.03
C LEU A 3 -0.82 -11.94 -2.61
N HIS A 4 -1.52 -10.88 -2.19
CA HIS A 4 -0.88 -9.67 -1.67
C HIS A 4 0.01 -9.99 -0.44
N HIS A 5 -0.52 -10.70 0.55
CA HIS A 5 0.27 -11.08 1.73
C HIS A 5 1.45 -11.98 1.38
N LEU A 6 1.30 -12.90 0.42
CA LEU A 6 2.40 -13.73 -0.05
C LEU A 6 3.52 -12.88 -0.67
N VAL A 7 3.17 -11.89 -1.50
CA VAL A 7 4.15 -10.97 -2.10
C VAL A 7 4.82 -10.10 -1.03
N CYS A 8 4.08 -9.62 -0.03
CA CYS A 8 4.66 -8.89 1.11
C CYS A 8 5.67 -9.76 1.88
N LEU A 9 5.34 -11.03 2.15
CA LEU A 9 6.27 -11.96 2.79
C LEU A 9 7.53 -12.19 1.94
N LEU A 10 7.38 -12.35 0.62
CA LEU A 10 8.52 -12.49 -0.27
C LEU A 10 9.42 -11.23 -0.27
N ALA A 11 8.81 -10.04 -0.24
CA ALA A 11 9.55 -8.78 -0.13
C ALA A 11 10.34 -8.69 1.19
N LEU A 12 9.79 -9.21 2.30
CA LEU A 12 10.43 -9.20 3.62
C LEU A 12 11.58 -10.21 3.75
N LEU A 13 11.66 -11.23 2.90
CA LEU A 13 12.77 -12.20 2.96
C LEU A 13 14.13 -11.54 2.75
N ARG A 14 14.21 -10.54 1.89
CA ARG A 14 15.49 -9.91 1.56
C ARG A 14 16.08 -9.12 2.73
N PRO A 15 15.35 -8.24 3.44
CA PRO A 15 15.86 -7.58 4.65
C PRO A 15 16.26 -8.54 5.77
N LEU A 16 15.69 -9.74 5.81
CA LEU A 16 16.10 -10.79 6.74
C LEU A 16 17.47 -11.39 6.36
N MET A 17 17.77 -11.47 5.07
CA MET A 17 19.06 -11.98 4.55
C MET A 17 20.13 -10.89 4.51
N TYR A 18 19.74 -9.64 4.33
CA TYR A 18 20.60 -8.46 4.20
C TYR A 18 20.17 -7.37 5.19
N PRO A 19 20.69 -7.39 6.44
CA PRO A 19 20.27 -6.46 7.50
C PRO A 19 20.46 -4.98 7.15
N GLU A 20 21.40 -4.64 6.26
CA GLU A 20 21.63 -3.30 5.74
C GLU A 20 20.42 -2.75 4.96
N GLU A 21 19.57 -3.62 4.47
CA GLU A 21 18.34 -3.25 3.76
C GLU A 21 17.10 -3.21 4.69
N ALA A 22 17.28 -3.34 6.02
CA ALA A 22 16.17 -3.34 6.98
C ALA A 22 15.32 -2.04 6.94
N PHE A 23 15.89 -0.93 6.48
CA PHE A 23 15.15 0.32 6.27
C PHE A 23 13.96 0.15 5.31
N VAL A 24 14.06 -0.77 4.34
CA VAL A 24 12.97 -1.06 3.38
C VAL A 24 11.72 -1.55 4.13
N VAL A 25 11.90 -2.35 5.19
CA VAL A 25 10.78 -2.83 6.01
C VAL A 25 10.04 -1.67 6.69
N GLY A 26 10.80 -0.72 7.25
CA GLY A 26 10.23 0.47 7.88
C GLY A 26 9.45 1.33 6.89
N VAL A 27 10.01 1.50 5.71
CA VAL A 27 9.42 2.27 4.63
C VAL A 27 8.12 1.63 4.12
N VAL A 28 8.15 0.33 3.83
CA VAL A 28 6.97 -0.40 3.36
C VAL A 28 5.92 -0.52 4.47
N GLY A 29 6.33 -0.59 5.72
CA GLY A 29 5.46 -0.71 6.89
C GLY A 29 4.53 0.50 7.12
N ILE A 30 4.83 1.67 6.56
CA ILE A 30 3.96 2.87 6.67
C ILE A 30 2.56 2.60 6.10
N VAL A 31 2.44 1.73 5.11
CA VAL A 31 1.15 1.34 4.52
C VAL A 31 0.20 0.68 5.52
N GLU A 32 0.75 0.07 6.58
CA GLU A 32 -0.06 -0.55 7.64
C GLU A 32 -0.86 0.46 8.46
N ILE A 33 -0.52 1.75 8.41
CA ILE A 33 -1.34 2.82 9.01
C ILE A 33 -2.73 2.86 8.35
N ASP A 34 -2.79 2.76 7.02
CA ASP A 34 -4.06 2.72 6.30
C ASP A 34 -4.87 1.46 6.63
N THR A 35 -4.20 0.31 6.72
CA THR A 35 -4.82 -0.96 7.13
C THR A 35 -5.38 -0.88 8.55
N SER A 36 -4.66 -0.21 9.46
CA SER A 36 -5.10 0.03 10.83
C SER A 36 -6.34 0.93 10.88
N LEU A 37 -6.37 2.03 10.12
CA LEU A 37 -7.53 2.91 10.01
C LEU A 37 -8.74 2.18 9.42
N LEU A 38 -8.54 1.33 8.40
CA LEU A 38 -9.61 0.49 7.85
C LEU A 38 -10.18 -0.46 8.92
N THR A 39 -9.33 -1.05 9.74
CA THR A 39 -9.74 -1.96 10.82
C THR A 39 -10.52 -1.21 11.88
N ILE A 40 -10.02 -0.07 12.35
CA ILE A 40 -10.71 0.79 13.33
C ILE A 40 -12.09 1.21 12.79
N ARG A 41 -12.17 1.66 11.53
CA ARG A 41 -13.42 2.03 10.86
C ARG A 41 -14.43 0.89 10.84
N ARG A 42 -14.00 -0.36 10.70
CA ARG A 42 -14.88 -1.54 10.69
C ARG A 42 -15.41 -1.91 12.08
N LEU A 43 -14.61 -1.63 13.12
CA LEU A 43 -14.96 -1.93 14.51
C LEU A 43 -15.92 -0.90 15.11
N ILE A 44 -15.90 0.35 14.62
CA ILE A 44 -16.75 1.41 15.14
C ILE A 44 -18.15 1.33 14.52
N PRO A 45 -19.22 1.29 15.33
CA PRO A 45 -20.59 1.36 14.84
C PRO A 45 -20.83 2.61 14.00
N ARG A 46 -21.55 2.48 12.88
CA ARG A 46 -21.85 3.63 11.99
C ARG A 46 -22.69 4.72 12.65
N THR A 47 -23.38 4.39 13.73
CA THR A 47 -24.17 5.32 14.55
C THR A 47 -23.33 6.12 15.54
N SER A 48 -22.04 5.78 15.72
CA SER A 48 -21.15 6.48 16.63
C SER A 48 -20.83 7.87 16.11
N PHE A 49 -20.76 8.86 17.01
CA PHE A 49 -20.40 10.25 16.67
C PHE A 49 -18.97 10.39 16.11
N ILE A 50 -18.07 9.45 16.42
CA ILE A 50 -16.68 9.45 15.93
C ILE A 50 -16.56 8.79 14.54
N TYR A 51 -17.58 8.06 14.08
CA TYR A 51 -17.51 7.33 12.81
C TYR A 51 -17.22 8.21 11.59
N PRO A 52 -17.86 9.39 11.43
CA PRO A 52 -17.56 10.28 10.30
C PRO A 52 -16.09 10.67 10.24
N THR A 53 -15.51 11.07 11.37
CA THR A 53 -14.09 11.48 11.47
C THR A 53 -13.16 10.33 11.07
N ILE A 54 -13.36 9.15 11.62
CA ILE A 54 -12.55 7.96 11.28
C ILE A 54 -12.72 7.57 9.81
N ASN A 55 -13.94 7.69 9.27
CA ASN A 55 -14.21 7.43 7.87
C ASN A 55 -13.44 8.39 6.94
N ASP A 56 -13.42 9.68 7.28
CA ASP A 56 -12.72 10.70 6.49
C ASP A 56 -11.19 10.53 6.62
N MET A 57 -10.68 10.25 7.82
CA MET A 57 -9.27 9.90 8.02
C MET A 57 -8.87 8.68 7.18
N TYR A 58 -9.68 7.62 7.16
CA TYR A 58 -9.42 6.46 6.32
C TYR A 58 -9.38 6.83 4.83
N HIS A 59 -10.33 7.63 4.33
CA HIS A 59 -10.32 8.03 2.93
C HIS A 59 -9.13 8.91 2.57
N ALA A 60 -8.75 9.84 3.44
CA ALA A 60 -7.57 10.67 3.25
C ALA A 60 -6.29 9.82 3.25
N SER A 61 -6.13 8.91 4.22
CA SER A 61 -4.96 8.02 4.29
C SER A 61 -4.88 7.09 3.09
N ASN A 62 -6.01 6.57 2.61
CA ASN A 62 -6.07 5.68 1.45
C ASN A 62 -5.52 6.36 0.19
N ILE A 63 -5.85 7.64 -0.05
CA ILE A 63 -5.29 8.39 -1.18
C ILE A 63 -3.82 8.74 -0.93
N LEU A 64 -3.50 9.31 0.23
CA LEU A 64 -2.15 9.82 0.52
C LEU A 64 -1.14 8.70 0.64
N ILE A 65 -1.49 7.60 1.32
CA ILE A 65 -0.56 6.50 1.58
C ILE A 65 -0.55 5.53 0.40
N ARG A 66 -1.71 5.01 -0.03
CA ARG A 66 -1.74 3.98 -1.06
C ARG A 66 -1.47 4.50 -2.47
N VAL A 67 -1.82 5.72 -2.80
CA VAL A 67 -1.54 6.27 -4.13
C VAL A 67 -0.31 7.16 -4.08
N GLY A 68 -0.27 8.15 -3.20
CA GLY A 68 0.82 9.12 -3.11
C GLY A 68 2.11 8.48 -2.65
N TYR A 69 2.13 7.98 -1.40
CA TYR A 69 3.34 7.45 -0.78
C TYR A 69 3.87 6.20 -1.51
N GLU A 70 3.01 5.22 -1.80
CA GLU A 70 3.42 3.99 -2.49
C GLU A 70 4.02 4.26 -3.87
N SER A 71 3.46 5.22 -4.63
CA SER A 71 4.02 5.60 -5.94
C SER A 71 5.37 6.29 -5.79
N CYS A 72 5.52 7.21 -4.83
CA CYS A 72 6.81 7.84 -4.53
C CYS A 72 7.86 6.81 -4.11
N MET A 73 7.48 5.85 -3.27
CA MET A 73 8.39 4.78 -2.83
C MET A 73 8.78 3.85 -3.96
N THR A 74 7.87 3.53 -4.86
CA THR A 74 8.18 2.73 -6.05
C THR A 74 9.23 3.43 -6.92
N LEU A 75 9.11 4.75 -7.13
CA LEU A 75 10.09 5.55 -7.87
C LEU A 75 11.43 5.60 -7.12
N PHE A 76 11.40 5.85 -5.80
CA PHE A 76 12.60 5.88 -4.97
C PHE A 76 13.36 4.55 -5.01
N LEU A 77 12.69 3.43 -4.79
CA LEU A 77 13.31 2.10 -4.84
C LEU A 77 13.82 1.77 -6.25
N SER A 78 13.10 2.18 -7.30
CA SER A 78 13.55 2.00 -8.68
C SER A 78 14.87 2.74 -8.96
N TYR A 79 15.02 3.94 -8.42
CA TYR A 79 16.26 4.70 -8.50
C TYR A 79 17.36 4.08 -7.63
N PHE A 80 17.05 3.72 -6.38
CA PHE A 80 18.00 3.18 -5.43
C PHE A 80 18.61 1.85 -5.92
N TYR A 81 17.79 0.96 -6.47
CA TYR A 81 18.23 -0.33 -7.01
C TYR A 81 18.60 -0.29 -8.52
N ALA A 82 18.78 0.92 -9.12
CA ALA A 82 19.04 1.05 -10.54
C ALA A 82 20.31 0.34 -11.00
N HIS A 83 21.34 0.26 -10.16
CA HIS A 83 22.65 -0.35 -10.46
C HIS A 83 22.80 -1.77 -9.93
N GLU A 84 21.78 -2.31 -9.25
CA GLU A 84 21.79 -3.66 -8.69
C GLU A 84 21.63 -4.76 -9.75
N SER A 85 21.92 -6.00 -9.36
CA SER A 85 21.75 -7.16 -10.22
C SER A 85 20.31 -7.33 -10.69
N ILE A 86 20.12 -7.96 -11.84
CA ILE A 86 18.78 -8.24 -12.39
C ILE A 86 17.91 -9.06 -11.42
N TYR A 87 18.51 -9.97 -10.67
CA TYR A 87 17.80 -10.80 -9.68
C TYR A 87 17.29 -9.93 -8.51
N THR A 88 18.13 -9.01 -8.00
CA THR A 88 17.75 -8.04 -6.96
C THR A 88 16.60 -7.16 -7.43
N LYS A 89 16.72 -6.60 -8.64
CA LYS A 89 15.67 -5.77 -9.25
C LYS A 89 14.37 -6.54 -9.37
N LEU A 90 14.42 -7.74 -9.92
CA LEU A 90 13.23 -8.56 -10.12
C LEU A 90 12.54 -8.88 -8.79
N HIS A 91 13.32 -9.19 -7.75
CA HIS A 91 12.78 -9.50 -6.43
C HIS A 91 12.14 -8.25 -5.79
N ILE A 92 12.92 -7.17 -5.58
CA ILE A 92 12.45 -6.00 -4.83
C ILE A 92 11.46 -5.20 -5.66
N LEU A 93 11.85 -4.79 -6.87
CA LEU A 93 11.01 -3.96 -7.70
C LEU A 93 9.78 -4.71 -8.19
N GLY A 94 9.90 -6.00 -8.50
CA GLY A 94 8.75 -6.83 -8.88
C GLY A 94 7.71 -6.89 -7.77
N CYS A 95 8.13 -7.13 -6.52
CA CYS A 95 7.23 -7.08 -5.36
C CYS A 95 6.63 -5.68 -5.17
N GLN A 96 7.44 -4.64 -5.25
CA GLN A 96 6.99 -3.25 -5.03
C GLN A 96 6.01 -2.79 -6.11
N TYR A 97 6.30 -3.04 -7.39
CA TYR A 97 5.36 -2.72 -8.47
C TYR A 97 4.04 -3.47 -8.33
N PHE A 98 4.08 -4.74 -7.96
CA PHE A 98 2.86 -5.50 -7.70
C PHE A 98 2.04 -4.89 -6.57
N ILE A 99 2.68 -4.54 -5.44
CA ILE A 99 2.01 -3.92 -4.28
C ILE A 99 1.40 -2.57 -4.68
N ASN A 100 2.13 -1.73 -5.42
CA ASN A 100 1.65 -0.43 -5.86
C ASN A 100 0.44 -0.56 -6.80
N ILE A 101 0.53 -1.40 -7.84
CA ILE A 101 -0.58 -1.64 -8.78
C ILE A 101 -1.80 -2.17 -8.03
N PHE A 102 -1.60 -3.11 -7.10
CA PHE A 102 -2.67 -3.65 -6.29
C PHE A 102 -3.32 -2.57 -5.41
N SER A 103 -2.51 -1.73 -4.76
CA SER A 103 -2.97 -0.63 -3.91
C SER A 103 -3.77 0.40 -4.70
N CYS A 104 -3.26 0.84 -5.85
CA CYS A 104 -3.96 1.75 -6.75
C CYS A 104 -5.27 1.15 -7.26
N GLY A 105 -5.28 -0.15 -7.61
CA GLY A 105 -6.47 -0.87 -8.03
C GLY A 105 -7.55 -0.91 -6.95
N ILE A 106 -7.18 -1.21 -5.71
CA ILE A 106 -8.12 -1.19 -4.56
C ILE A 106 -8.67 0.22 -4.34
N CYS A 107 -7.81 1.25 -4.42
CA CYS A 107 -8.23 2.64 -4.30
C CYS A 107 -9.25 3.00 -5.38
N ALA A 108 -8.95 2.73 -6.65
CA ALA A 108 -9.83 3.00 -7.78
C ALA A 108 -11.19 2.29 -7.63
N LEU A 109 -11.20 1.01 -7.25
CA LEU A 109 -12.43 0.25 -7.01
C LEU A 109 -13.27 0.83 -5.86
N THR A 110 -12.61 1.32 -4.80
CA THR A 110 -13.28 1.92 -3.65
C THR A 110 -14.02 3.20 -4.06
N TYR A 111 -13.37 4.04 -4.89
CA TYR A 111 -13.96 5.32 -5.33
C TYR A 111 -14.97 5.15 -6.47
N SER A 112 -14.76 4.21 -7.39
CA SER A 112 -15.73 3.89 -8.45
C SER A 112 -17.08 3.41 -7.89
N LYS A 113 -17.06 2.66 -6.80
CA LYS A 113 -18.30 2.23 -6.12
C LYS A 113 -19.05 3.38 -5.44
N LYS A 114 -18.34 4.44 -5.04
CA LYS A 114 -18.94 5.60 -4.35
C LYS A 114 -19.56 6.59 -5.34
N ASN A 115 -19.10 6.63 -6.60
CA ASN A 115 -19.59 7.52 -7.65
C ASN A 115 -20.11 6.71 -8.84
N PRO A 116 -21.38 6.26 -8.83
CA PRO A 116 -21.98 5.50 -9.94
C PRO A 116 -22.00 6.27 -11.27
N ALA A 117 -21.99 7.60 -11.23
CA ALA A 117 -21.92 8.45 -12.43
C ALA A 117 -20.63 8.29 -13.26
N LEU A 118 -19.58 7.66 -12.71
CA LEU A 118 -18.35 7.34 -13.45
C LEU A 118 -18.43 6.02 -14.23
N LYS A 119 -19.54 5.29 -14.12
CA LYS A 119 -19.74 4.01 -14.82
C LYS A 119 -20.38 4.16 -16.22
N ASP A 120 -20.97 5.30 -16.50
CA ASP A 120 -21.79 5.51 -17.70
C ASP A 120 -21.06 6.35 -18.79
N ASN A 121 -19.75 6.56 -18.65
CA ASN A 121 -18.85 7.10 -19.67
C ASN A 121 -17.78 6.07 -20.00
#